data_dbb8ed68cbdb9c7bc301cb6412e23737
#
_entry.id   dbb8ed68cbdb9c7bc301cb6412e23737
#
_cell.length_a   1.000
_cell.length_b   1.000
_cell.length_c   1.000
_cell.angle_alpha   90.00
_cell.angle_beta   90.00
_cell.angle_gamma   90.00
#
_symmetry.space_group_name_H-M   'P 1'
#
loop_
_entity.id
_entity.type
_entity.pdbx_description
1 polymer ?
#
loop_
_entity_poly.entity_id
_entity_poly.type
_entity_poly.pdbx_seq_one_letter_code
_entity_poly.pdbx_strand_id
1 'polypeptide(L)'
;HGLSRLKMYCDRIKKKVINPKPKIKIKKISQSISHIDANNSIGFVAADIAIKTAIQNAKKSGIGMVAVKNSGHYGLSGYYAEQAVKKNLVTMIYTNAPPAVAPHGALKSLFGTNPICFGTPTGSKIPFILDTSISMINRGKIRVAARNNKKIPEGVALDKFGKPTTDAKKALQGVQLPIAGFRGSGLAWMVDILSGVLTGGNHAGRVKDPFDDFSGPQNIGHLFITFKTNLFVKNYNTRIKDNIRKIKKLPKVKGIKEIMYPGQNKY
;
A
#
# COMPACT_ATOMS: atom_id res chain seq x y z
N HIS A 1 10.50 2.00 5.95
CA HIS A 1 10.03 0.99 6.91
C HIS A 1 11.24 0.42 7.67
N GLY A 2 11.16 -0.75 8.26
CA GLY A 2 12.27 -1.37 9.01
C GLY A 2 12.54 -0.70 10.36
N LEU A 3 13.79 -0.77 10.84
CA LEU A 3 14.21 -0.33 12.19
C LEU A 3 13.82 1.11 12.53
N SER A 4 13.76 1.99 11.53
CA SER A 4 13.33 3.39 11.73
C SER A 4 11.89 3.55 12.26
N ARG A 5 11.10 2.48 12.25
CA ARG A 5 9.71 2.45 12.75
C ARG A 5 9.57 1.69 14.07
N LEU A 6 10.62 1.06 14.56
CA LEU A 6 10.57 0.21 15.76
C LEU A 6 10.04 1.00 16.97
N LYS A 7 10.60 2.19 17.23
CA LYS A 7 10.15 3.06 18.31
C LYS A 7 8.65 3.36 18.25
N MET A 8 8.13 3.67 17.06
CA MET A 8 6.70 3.93 16.84
C MET A 8 5.83 2.74 17.27
N TYR A 9 6.19 1.51 16.90
CA TYR A 9 5.42 0.33 17.31
C TYR A 9 5.49 0.09 18.81
N CYS A 10 6.69 0.22 19.42
CA CYS A 10 6.87 0.07 20.85
C CYS A 10 6.04 1.11 21.64
N ASP A 11 6.06 2.37 21.22
CA ASP A 11 5.31 3.44 21.87
C ASP A 11 3.80 3.17 21.79
N ARG A 12 3.29 2.72 20.65
CA ARG A 12 1.86 2.39 20.49
C ARG A 12 1.42 1.18 21.30
N ILE A 13 2.29 0.19 21.49
CA ILE A 13 2.04 -0.95 22.38
C ILE A 13 2.00 -0.47 23.85
N LYS A 14 3.00 0.33 24.27
CA LYS A 14 3.05 0.89 25.63
C LYS A 14 1.83 1.76 25.95
N LYS A 15 1.34 2.50 24.97
CA LYS A 15 0.13 3.34 25.08
C LYS A 15 -1.19 2.55 24.92
N LYS A 16 -1.11 1.22 24.81
CA LYS A 16 -2.26 0.30 24.71
C LYS A 16 -3.18 0.53 23.49
N VAL A 17 -2.67 1.21 22.44
CA VAL A 17 -3.39 1.43 21.17
C VAL A 17 -3.04 0.41 20.09
N ILE A 18 -2.13 -0.51 20.38
CA ILE A 18 -1.91 -1.78 19.69
C ILE A 18 -2.06 -2.88 20.72
N ASN A 19 -2.87 -3.89 20.40
CA ASN A 19 -3.04 -5.07 21.24
C ASN A 19 -1.88 -6.05 21.00
N PRO A 20 -1.01 -6.30 21.99
CA PRO A 20 0.14 -7.21 21.83
C PRO A 20 -0.24 -8.70 21.86
N LYS A 21 -1.45 -9.03 22.34
CA LYS A 21 -2.00 -10.41 22.42
C LYS A 21 -3.36 -10.48 21.74
N PRO A 22 -3.46 -10.21 20.42
CA PRO A 22 -4.73 -10.10 19.76
C PRO A 22 -5.41 -11.46 19.58
N LYS A 23 -6.72 -11.50 19.78
CA LYS A 23 -7.58 -12.62 19.40
C LYS A 23 -8.14 -12.35 17.99
N ILE A 24 -7.34 -12.63 16.96
CA ILE A 24 -7.73 -12.39 15.57
C ILE A 24 -8.85 -13.35 15.18
N LYS A 25 -9.93 -12.81 14.61
CA LYS A 25 -11.09 -13.59 14.17
C LYS A 25 -11.15 -13.62 12.64
N ILE A 26 -11.28 -14.80 12.07
CA ILE A 26 -11.46 -15.01 10.62
C ILE A 26 -12.88 -15.50 10.40
N LYS A 27 -13.71 -14.67 9.76
CA LYS A 27 -15.05 -15.06 9.32
C LYS A 27 -14.99 -15.44 7.85
N LYS A 28 -15.27 -16.69 7.54
CA LYS A 28 -15.43 -17.15 6.17
C LYS A 28 -16.81 -16.70 5.66
N ILE A 29 -16.84 -15.90 4.60
CA ILE A 29 -18.09 -15.39 3.99
C ILE A 29 -18.54 -16.33 2.88
N SER A 30 -17.59 -16.80 2.05
CA SER A 30 -17.82 -17.81 1.02
C SER A 30 -16.56 -18.66 0.87
N GLN A 31 -16.53 -19.57 -0.11
CA GLN A 31 -15.34 -20.37 -0.41
C GLN A 31 -14.13 -19.50 -0.80
N SER A 32 -14.38 -18.36 -1.45
CA SER A 32 -13.34 -17.43 -1.96
C SER A 32 -13.16 -16.19 -1.10
N ILE A 33 -14.09 -15.86 -0.19
CA ILE A 33 -14.12 -14.59 0.53
C ILE A 33 -14.02 -14.82 2.04
N SER A 34 -13.13 -14.08 2.69
CA SER A 34 -12.99 -14.05 4.16
C SER A 34 -12.91 -12.61 4.67
N HIS A 35 -13.39 -12.38 5.89
CA HIS A 35 -13.27 -11.12 6.60
C HIS A 35 -12.52 -11.35 7.91
N ILE A 36 -11.48 -10.57 8.17
CA ILE A 36 -10.61 -10.66 9.34
C ILE A 36 -10.85 -9.45 10.24
N ASP A 37 -11.19 -9.71 11.48
CA ASP A 37 -11.07 -8.72 12.55
C ASP A 37 -9.73 -8.93 13.24
N ALA A 38 -8.81 -7.99 13.04
CA ALA A 38 -7.44 -8.08 13.54
C ALA A 38 -7.31 -7.72 15.03
N ASN A 39 -8.41 -7.32 15.69
CA ASN A 39 -8.45 -7.03 17.13
C ASN A 39 -7.35 -6.04 17.56
N ASN A 40 -7.13 -5.00 16.76
CA ASN A 40 -6.09 -3.97 16.94
C ASN A 40 -4.67 -4.52 17.05
N SER A 41 -4.39 -5.64 16.38
CA SER A 41 -3.04 -6.19 16.30
C SER A 41 -2.08 -5.26 15.61
N ILE A 42 -0.80 -5.52 15.75
CA ILE A 42 0.21 -4.97 14.86
C ILE A 42 -0.09 -5.44 13.42
N GLY A 43 -0.03 -4.52 12.45
CA GLY A 43 -0.47 -4.79 11.08
C GLY A 43 0.28 -5.94 10.38
N PHE A 44 1.53 -6.19 10.73
CA PHE A 44 2.31 -7.32 10.19
C PHE A 44 1.66 -8.68 10.41
N VAL A 45 1.12 -8.91 11.61
CA VAL A 45 0.46 -10.17 11.95
C VAL A 45 -0.85 -10.32 11.18
N ALA A 46 -1.66 -9.28 11.15
CA ALA A 46 -2.94 -9.29 10.42
C ALA A 46 -2.75 -9.50 8.91
N ALA A 47 -1.76 -8.81 8.32
CA ALA A 47 -1.50 -8.89 6.89
C ALA A 47 -0.89 -10.24 6.46
N ASP A 48 -0.04 -10.84 7.30
CA ASP A 48 0.49 -12.19 7.05
C ASP A 48 -0.62 -13.26 7.06
N ILE A 49 -1.53 -13.18 8.03
CA ILE A 49 -2.71 -14.05 8.08
C ILE A 49 -3.59 -13.80 6.85
N ALA A 50 -3.82 -12.55 6.47
CA ALA A 50 -4.69 -12.20 5.36
C ALA A 50 -4.16 -12.70 4.02
N ILE A 51 -2.87 -12.50 3.71
CA ILE A 51 -2.31 -13.01 2.46
C ILE A 51 -2.29 -14.53 2.40
N LYS A 52 -1.95 -15.21 3.50
CA LYS A 52 -2.00 -16.68 3.58
C LYS A 52 -3.42 -17.20 3.36
N THR A 53 -4.42 -16.56 3.95
CA THR A 53 -5.84 -16.90 3.76
C THR A 53 -6.27 -16.67 2.31
N ALA A 54 -5.89 -15.52 1.69
CA ALA A 54 -6.18 -15.24 0.29
C ALA A 54 -5.55 -16.27 -0.65
N ILE A 55 -4.30 -16.66 -0.40
CA ILE A 55 -3.60 -17.72 -1.15
C ILE A 55 -4.33 -19.07 -1.04
N GLN A 56 -4.74 -19.45 0.17
CA GLN A 56 -5.47 -20.72 0.39
C GLN A 56 -6.83 -20.72 -0.33
N ASN A 57 -7.58 -19.63 -0.22
CA ASN A 57 -8.85 -19.47 -0.93
C ASN A 57 -8.65 -19.51 -2.45
N ALA A 58 -7.66 -18.80 -2.99
CA ALA A 58 -7.34 -18.80 -4.41
C ALA A 58 -6.96 -20.19 -4.93
N LYS A 59 -6.19 -20.96 -4.17
CA LYS A 59 -5.85 -22.34 -4.53
C LYS A 59 -7.07 -23.26 -4.64
N LYS A 60 -8.08 -23.05 -3.78
CA LYS A 60 -9.31 -23.88 -3.77
C LYS A 60 -10.30 -23.45 -4.85
N SER A 61 -10.58 -22.16 -4.96
CA SER A 61 -11.69 -21.62 -5.77
C SER A 61 -11.25 -20.75 -6.96
N GLY A 62 -9.95 -20.68 -7.24
CA GLY A 62 -9.42 -19.86 -8.34
C GLY A 62 -9.12 -18.43 -7.94
N ILE A 63 -9.91 -17.84 -7.04
CA ILE A 63 -9.74 -16.49 -6.48
C ILE A 63 -9.90 -16.52 -4.96
N GLY A 64 -9.14 -15.68 -4.26
CA GLY A 64 -9.30 -15.43 -2.82
C GLY A 64 -9.32 -13.94 -2.56
N MET A 65 -10.37 -13.45 -1.88
CA MET A 65 -10.51 -12.07 -1.43
C MET A 65 -10.60 -12.04 0.08
N VAL A 66 -9.77 -11.22 0.71
CA VAL A 66 -9.73 -11.08 2.18
C VAL A 66 -9.76 -9.61 2.55
N ALA A 67 -10.83 -9.22 3.23
CA ALA A 67 -10.96 -7.91 3.85
C ALA A 67 -10.47 -7.96 5.31
N VAL A 68 -9.77 -6.91 5.76
CA VAL A 68 -9.24 -6.81 7.13
C VAL A 68 -9.67 -5.49 7.73
N LYS A 69 -10.15 -5.50 8.97
CA LYS A 69 -10.41 -4.32 9.80
C LYS A 69 -9.69 -4.42 11.15
N ASN A 70 -9.73 -3.35 11.92
CA ASN A 70 -9.09 -3.25 13.23
C ASN A 70 -7.60 -3.63 13.17
N SER A 71 -6.91 -3.21 12.12
CA SER A 71 -5.48 -3.44 11.91
C SER A 71 -4.67 -2.17 12.15
N GLY A 72 -3.37 -2.27 12.03
CA GLY A 72 -2.41 -1.17 12.07
C GLY A 72 -1.51 -1.14 10.85
N HIS A 73 -0.51 -0.26 10.86
CA HIS A 73 0.50 -0.19 9.82
C HIS A 73 1.23 -1.53 9.65
N TYR A 74 1.38 -2.02 8.40
CA TYR A 74 1.91 -3.36 8.10
C TYR A 74 3.20 -3.37 7.25
N GLY A 75 3.84 -2.22 7.07
CA GLY A 75 5.12 -2.13 6.36
C GLY A 75 4.95 -1.99 4.84
N LEU A 76 5.56 -2.88 4.08
CA LEU A 76 5.57 -2.88 2.61
C LEU A 76 4.54 -3.87 2.06
N SER A 77 3.67 -3.42 1.16
CA SER A 77 2.70 -4.30 0.49
C SER A 77 3.39 -5.35 -0.39
N GLY A 78 4.51 -4.96 -1.01
CA GLY A 78 5.31 -5.84 -1.87
C GLY A 78 5.82 -7.10 -1.17
N TYR A 79 6.06 -7.06 0.15
CA TYR A 79 6.43 -8.24 0.93
C TYR A 79 5.34 -9.33 0.91
N TYR A 80 4.09 -8.93 1.04
CA TYR A 80 2.96 -9.86 0.99
C TYR A 80 2.67 -10.30 -0.45
N ALA A 81 2.81 -9.38 -1.41
CA ALA A 81 2.66 -9.72 -2.82
C ALA A 81 3.66 -10.81 -3.26
N GLU A 82 4.90 -10.74 -2.79
CA GLU A 82 5.92 -11.75 -3.08
C GLU A 82 5.53 -13.14 -2.60
N GLN A 83 4.82 -13.26 -1.46
CA GLN A 83 4.34 -14.55 -0.96
C GLN A 83 3.34 -15.23 -1.92
N ALA A 84 2.41 -14.44 -2.50
CA ALA A 84 1.46 -14.96 -3.49
C ALA A 84 2.16 -15.32 -4.81
N VAL A 85 3.05 -14.47 -5.29
CA VAL A 85 3.81 -14.67 -6.53
C VAL A 85 4.68 -15.93 -6.46
N LYS A 86 5.34 -16.20 -5.34
CA LYS A 86 6.08 -17.46 -5.09
C LYS A 86 5.21 -18.71 -5.17
N LYS A 87 3.88 -18.56 -5.09
CA LYS A 87 2.90 -19.67 -5.28
C LYS A 87 2.25 -19.64 -6.66
N ASN A 88 2.86 -18.92 -7.61
CA ASN A 88 2.37 -18.75 -8.99
C ASN A 88 0.96 -18.13 -9.07
N LEU A 89 0.70 -17.14 -8.20
CA LEU A 89 -0.56 -16.41 -8.12
C LEU A 89 -0.36 -14.94 -8.47
N VAL A 90 -1.37 -14.30 -9.03
CA VAL A 90 -1.46 -12.85 -9.14
C VAL A 90 -2.08 -12.29 -7.88
N THR A 91 -1.66 -11.12 -7.43
CA THR A 91 -2.27 -10.48 -6.27
C THR A 91 -2.37 -8.97 -6.43
N MET A 92 -3.43 -8.41 -5.83
CA MET A 92 -3.64 -6.98 -5.66
C MET A 92 -3.87 -6.73 -4.16
N ILE A 93 -3.20 -5.70 -3.63
CA ILE A 93 -3.27 -5.37 -2.22
C ILE A 93 -3.49 -3.87 -2.08
N TYR A 94 -4.47 -3.50 -1.26
CA TYR A 94 -4.84 -2.13 -0.97
C TYR A 94 -4.83 -1.89 0.54
N THR A 95 -4.39 -0.73 0.95
CA THR A 95 -4.49 -0.28 2.34
C THR A 95 -4.61 1.22 2.40
N ASN A 96 -5.44 1.72 3.30
CA ASN A 96 -5.46 3.15 3.59
C ASN A 96 -4.41 3.52 4.65
N ALA A 97 -4.24 4.81 4.87
CA ALA A 97 -3.23 5.35 5.76
C ALA A 97 -3.72 6.66 6.40
N PRO A 98 -3.02 7.18 7.43
CA PRO A 98 -3.35 8.47 8.03
C PRO A 98 -3.35 9.61 7.01
N PRO A 99 -4.17 10.65 7.23
CA PRO A 99 -4.26 11.80 6.33
C PRO A 99 -2.91 12.42 6.01
N ALA A 100 -2.60 12.55 4.74
CA ALA A 100 -1.36 13.15 4.23
C ALA A 100 -1.56 13.82 2.87
N VAL A 101 -2.50 13.28 2.06
CA VAL A 101 -2.77 13.72 0.68
C VAL A 101 -4.09 14.47 0.66
N ALA A 102 -4.08 15.65 0.06
CA ALA A 102 -5.30 16.40 -0.19
C ALA A 102 -6.03 15.82 -1.41
N PRO A 103 -7.37 15.69 -1.37
CA PRO A 103 -8.15 15.57 -2.59
C PRO A 103 -7.82 16.71 -3.56
N HIS A 104 -7.90 16.45 -4.86
CA HIS A 104 -7.64 17.48 -5.85
C HIS A 104 -8.55 18.70 -5.63
N GLY A 105 -7.97 19.89 -5.53
CA GLY A 105 -8.67 21.12 -5.22
C GLY A 105 -8.87 21.41 -3.72
N ALA A 106 -8.52 20.49 -2.82
CA ALA A 106 -8.66 20.70 -1.37
C ALA A 106 -7.39 21.28 -0.73
N LEU A 107 -7.56 22.12 0.31
CA LEU A 107 -6.47 22.66 1.12
C LEU A 107 -6.10 21.78 2.33
N LYS A 108 -6.90 20.77 2.64
CA LYS A 108 -6.68 19.88 3.78
C LYS A 108 -6.50 18.45 3.31
N SER A 109 -5.57 17.72 3.93
CA SER A 109 -5.42 16.30 3.71
C SER A 109 -6.63 15.53 4.24
N LEU A 110 -7.11 14.59 3.45
CA LEU A 110 -8.17 13.66 3.81
C LEU A 110 -7.72 12.21 3.63
N PHE A 111 -7.08 11.94 2.50
CA PHE A 111 -6.57 10.61 2.20
C PHE A 111 -5.17 10.41 2.76
N GLY A 112 -4.84 9.16 3.07
CA GLY A 112 -3.46 8.76 3.28
C GLY A 112 -2.69 8.65 1.97
N THR A 113 -1.48 8.12 2.07
CA THR A 113 -0.70 7.76 0.88
C THR A 113 -1.30 6.59 0.11
N ASN A 114 -2.25 5.88 0.71
CA ASN A 114 -3.17 4.90 0.16
C ASN A 114 -2.52 4.03 -0.93
N PRO A 115 -1.52 3.19 -0.58
CA PRO A 115 -0.75 2.46 -1.58
C PRO A 115 -1.57 1.41 -2.30
N ILE A 116 -1.20 1.21 -3.56
CA ILE A 116 -1.64 0.09 -4.40
C ILE A 116 -0.46 -0.83 -4.62
N CYS A 117 -0.66 -2.12 -4.40
CA CYS A 117 0.32 -3.12 -4.78
C CYS A 117 -0.30 -4.13 -5.75
N PHE A 118 0.46 -4.42 -6.81
CA PHE A 118 0.15 -5.48 -7.76
C PHE A 118 1.36 -6.39 -7.91
N GLY A 119 1.17 -7.69 -7.75
CA GLY A 119 2.21 -8.68 -7.89
C GLY A 119 1.79 -9.79 -8.86
N THR A 120 2.70 -10.19 -9.76
CA THR A 120 2.48 -11.33 -10.65
C THR A 120 3.79 -12.06 -10.97
N PRO A 121 3.76 -13.41 -11.14
CA PRO A 121 4.90 -14.12 -11.67
C PRO A 121 5.17 -13.72 -13.11
N THR A 122 6.45 -13.70 -13.50
CA THR A 122 6.90 -13.36 -14.87
C THR A 122 7.32 -14.58 -15.66
N GLY A 123 7.21 -15.76 -15.07
CA GLY A 123 7.80 -16.99 -15.61
C GLY A 123 9.34 -16.98 -15.58
N SER A 124 9.98 -16.02 -14.88
CA SER A 124 11.40 -15.92 -14.63
C SER A 124 11.67 -15.77 -13.11
N LYS A 125 12.96 -15.69 -12.73
CA LYS A 125 13.36 -15.54 -11.31
C LYS A 125 12.85 -14.24 -10.68
N ILE A 126 12.81 -13.15 -11.44
CA ILE A 126 12.41 -11.82 -10.94
C ILE A 126 10.91 -11.62 -11.20
N PRO A 127 10.08 -11.48 -10.16
CA PRO A 127 8.66 -11.19 -10.31
C PRO A 127 8.40 -9.74 -10.73
N PHE A 128 7.23 -9.49 -11.30
CA PHE A 128 6.70 -8.13 -11.41
C PHE A 128 6.01 -7.76 -10.11
N ILE A 129 6.51 -6.74 -9.41
CA ILE A 129 5.90 -6.21 -8.18
C ILE A 129 5.89 -4.69 -8.25
N LEU A 130 4.71 -4.13 -8.49
CA LEU A 130 4.43 -2.72 -8.34
C LEU A 130 3.92 -2.48 -6.91
N ASP A 131 4.65 -1.74 -6.09
CA ASP A 131 4.24 -1.30 -4.76
C ASP A 131 4.46 0.20 -4.67
N THR A 132 3.39 0.97 -4.82
CA THR A 132 3.47 2.42 -4.97
C THR A 132 2.42 3.14 -4.13
N SER A 133 2.80 4.29 -3.56
CA SER A 133 1.85 5.22 -2.96
C SER A 133 1.17 6.07 -4.03
N ILE A 134 -0.02 6.59 -3.70
CA ILE A 134 -0.74 7.53 -4.57
C ILE A 134 -0.25 8.98 -4.38
N SER A 135 0.63 9.24 -3.42
CA SER A 135 1.24 10.57 -3.23
C SER A 135 2.46 10.76 -4.13
N MET A 136 2.66 11.99 -4.62
CA MET A 136 3.86 12.39 -5.39
C MET A 136 5.15 12.19 -4.59
N ILE A 137 5.11 12.30 -3.27
CA ILE A 137 6.24 12.12 -2.39
C ILE A 137 5.80 11.46 -1.08
N ASN A 138 6.63 10.60 -0.51
CA ASN A 138 6.40 10.02 0.81
C ASN A 138 6.63 11.04 1.94
N ARG A 139 5.71 11.13 2.92
CA ARG A 139 5.87 12.02 4.09
C ARG A 139 7.19 11.77 4.83
N GLY A 140 7.68 10.52 4.83
CA GLY A 140 8.99 10.19 5.38
C GLY A 140 10.15 10.89 4.67
N LYS A 141 10.10 10.98 3.34
CA LYS A 141 11.12 11.73 2.56
C LYS A 141 11.08 13.21 2.87
N ILE A 142 9.89 13.81 3.03
CA ILE A 142 9.74 15.23 3.44
C ILE A 142 10.33 15.44 4.83
N ARG A 143 10.05 14.56 5.80
CA ARG A 143 10.62 14.64 7.16
C ARG A 143 12.16 14.56 7.15
N VAL A 144 12.74 13.68 6.33
CA VAL A 144 14.20 13.58 6.18
C VAL A 144 14.77 14.85 5.55
N ALA A 145 14.14 15.37 4.50
CA ALA A 145 14.55 16.62 3.85
C ALA A 145 14.48 17.80 4.83
N ALA A 146 13.39 17.92 5.62
CA ALA A 146 13.21 18.98 6.62
C ALA A 146 14.28 18.91 7.72
N ARG A 147 14.63 17.71 8.20
CA ARG A 147 15.68 17.49 9.21
C ARG A 147 17.05 17.91 8.70
N ASN A 148 17.32 17.66 7.43
CA ASN A 148 18.59 17.96 6.79
C ASN A 148 18.63 19.35 6.11
N ASN A 149 17.60 20.20 6.32
CA ASN A 149 17.43 21.50 5.66
C ASN A 149 17.55 21.42 4.11
N LYS A 150 17.10 20.31 3.52
CA LYS A 150 17.10 20.11 2.07
C LYS A 150 15.71 20.43 1.48
N LYS A 151 15.73 20.93 0.24
CA LYS A 151 14.51 21.15 -0.53
C LYS A 151 13.91 19.81 -0.99
N ILE A 152 12.58 19.80 -1.18
CA ILE A 152 11.86 18.73 -1.86
C ILE A 152 11.64 19.12 -3.32
N PRO A 153 11.33 18.15 -4.22
CA PRO A 153 10.99 18.47 -5.60
C PRO A 153 9.81 19.43 -5.72
N GLU A 154 9.76 20.17 -6.81
CA GLU A 154 8.63 21.01 -7.16
C GLU A 154 7.40 20.16 -7.53
N GLY A 155 6.18 20.69 -7.32
CA GLY A 155 4.93 20.04 -7.71
C GLY A 155 4.52 18.85 -6.84
N VAL A 156 5.15 18.61 -5.67
CA VAL A 156 4.86 17.44 -4.81
C VAL A 156 4.05 17.79 -3.55
N ALA A 157 4.01 19.07 -3.17
CA ALA A 157 3.34 19.52 -1.95
C ALA A 157 2.90 21.00 -2.04
N LEU A 158 1.88 21.34 -1.25
CA LEU A 158 1.47 22.71 -0.98
C LEU A 158 1.82 23.07 0.48
N ASP A 159 2.02 24.35 0.75
CA ASP A 159 2.12 24.87 2.12
C ASP A 159 0.72 24.98 2.77
N LYS A 160 0.66 25.45 4.01
CA LYS A 160 -0.59 25.63 4.76
C LYS A 160 -1.58 26.64 4.14
N PHE A 161 -1.12 27.47 3.20
CA PHE A 161 -1.93 28.44 2.48
C PHE A 161 -2.34 27.96 1.08
N GLY A 162 -1.98 26.70 0.71
CA GLY A 162 -2.30 26.14 -0.60
C GLY A 162 -1.34 26.55 -1.72
N LYS A 163 -0.20 27.19 -1.40
CA LYS A 163 0.80 27.58 -2.39
C LYS A 163 1.80 26.45 -2.63
N PRO A 164 2.19 26.16 -3.89
CA PRO A 164 3.26 25.21 -4.19
C PRO A 164 4.53 25.53 -3.41
N THR A 165 5.19 24.51 -2.85
CA THR A 165 6.38 24.72 -2.05
C THR A 165 7.44 23.65 -2.25
N THR A 166 8.70 24.05 -2.32
CA THR A 166 9.87 23.17 -2.25
C THR A 166 10.52 23.17 -0.85
N ASP A 167 10.01 23.99 0.08
CA ASP A 167 10.46 24.01 1.46
C ASP A 167 9.83 22.84 2.22
N ALA A 168 10.68 21.91 2.67
CA ALA A 168 10.21 20.70 3.35
C ALA A 168 9.51 21.00 4.69
N LYS A 169 9.89 22.07 5.43
CA LYS A 169 9.23 22.44 6.69
C LYS A 169 7.83 22.98 6.42
N LYS A 170 7.66 23.84 5.41
CA LYS A 170 6.35 24.36 4.99
C LYS A 170 5.45 23.24 4.45
N ALA A 171 6.01 22.29 3.69
CA ALA A 171 5.28 21.13 3.18
C ALA A 171 4.77 20.19 4.30
N LEU A 172 5.48 20.07 5.43
CA LEU A 172 5.01 19.30 6.59
C LEU A 172 3.82 19.96 7.30
N GLN A 173 3.68 21.28 7.19
CA GLN A 173 2.54 22.05 7.72
C GLN A 173 1.35 22.09 6.76
N GLY A 174 1.59 21.77 5.50
CA GLY A 174 0.61 21.74 4.44
C GLY A 174 0.20 20.32 4.03
N VAL A 175 0.03 20.10 2.73
CA VAL A 175 -0.48 18.85 2.19
C VAL A 175 0.40 18.29 1.06
N GLN A 176 0.46 16.96 0.96
CA GLN A 176 1.03 16.28 -0.19
C GLN A 176 0.04 16.28 -1.36
N LEU A 177 0.57 16.32 -2.57
CA LEU A 177 -0.26 16.21 -3.78
C LEU A 177 -0.36 14.74 -4.23
N PRO A 178 -1.52 14.33 -4.78
CA PRO A 178 -1.67 13.04 -5.41
C PRO A 178 -0.90 12.98 -6.73
N ILE A 179 -0.45 11.79 -7.12
CA ILE A 179 0.09 11.58 -8.48
C ILE A 179 -0.96 11.96 -9.53
N ALA A 180 -0.54 12.48 -10.68
CA ALA A 180 -1.44 12.81 -11.80
C ALA A 180 -2.69 13.64 -11.41
N GLY A 181 -2.60 14.49 -10.39
CA GLY A 181 -3.65 15.44 -10.00
C GLY A 181 -4.99 14.77 -9.69
N PHE A 182 -6.06 15.17 -10.42
CA PHE A 182 -7.43 14.65 -10.25
C PHE A 182 -7.50 13.12 -10.36
N ARG A 183 -6.78 12.51 -11.32
CA ARG A 183 -6.79 11.06 -11.54
C ARG A 183 -6.23 10.31 -10.32
N GLY A 184 -5.11 10.77 -9.78
CA GLY A 184 -4.52 10.20 -8.57
C GLY A 184 -5.38 10.43 -7.33
N SER A 185 -6.06 11.57 -7.24
CA SER A 185 -7.07 11.80 -6.20
C SER A 185 -8.19 10.76 -6.25
N GLY A 186 -8.69 10.44 -7.44
CA GLY A 186 -9.66 9.36 -7.65
C GLY A 186 -9.13 8.00 -7.23
N LEU A 187 -7.87 7.68 -7.54
CA LEU A 187 -7.22 6.45 -7.10
C LEU A 187 -7.08 6.38 -5.57
N ALA A 188 -6.69 7.49 -4.92
CA ALA A 188 -6.59 7.55 -3.47
C ALA A 188 -7.95 7.32 -2.79
N TRP A 189 -9.02 7.88 -3.37
CA TRP A 189 -10.38 7.69 -2.90
C TRP A 189 -10.84 6.23 -3.11
N MET A 190 -10.59 5.65 -4.28
CA MET A 190 -10.86 4.23 -4.54
C MET A 190 -10.20 3.33 -3.49
N VAL A 191 -8.93 3.56 -3.15
CA VAL A 191 -8.25 2.78 -2.11
C VAL A 191 -8.88 2.99 -0.74
N ASP A 192 -9.30 4.22 -0.39
CA ASP A 192 -10.00 4.49 0.87
C ASP A 192 -11.35 3.76 0.95
N ILE A 193 -12.09 3.68 -0.16
CA ILE A 193 -13.33 2.90 -0.26
C ILE A 193 -13.03 1.42 -0.08
N LEU A 194 -12.08 0.86 -0.84
CA LEU A 194 -11.78 -0.57 -0.84
C LEU A 194 -11.19 -1.06 0.48
N SER A 195 -10.32 -0.27 1.12
CA SER A 195 -9.65 -0.68 2.35
C SER A 195 -10.29 -0.12 3.62
N GLY A 196 -10.97 1.01 3.56
CA GLY A 196 -11.65 1.60 4.72
C GLY A 196 -13.14 1.25 4.75
N VAL A 197 -13.91 1.81 3.81
CA VAL A 197 -15.37 1.69 3.81
C VAL A 197 -15.82 0.23 3.68
N LEU A 198 -15.32 -0.48 2.67
CA LEU A 198 -15.74 -1.87 2.37
C LEU A 198 -15.34 -2.85 3.47
N THR A 199 -14.18 -2.66 4.10
CA THR A 199 -13.66 -3.60 5.11
C THR A 199 -14.22 -3.36 6.52
N GLY A 200 -14.81 -2.18 6.77
CA GLY A 200 -15.19 -1.73 8.12
C GLY A 200 -14.03 -1.11 8.90
N GLY A 201 -12.93 -0.76 8.21
CA GLY A 201 -11.84 0.03 8.77
C GLY A 201 -12.18 1.53 8.83
N ASN A 202 -11.31 2.31 9.49
CA ASN A 202 -11.40 3.76 9.43
C ASN A 202 -11.19 4.28 8.01
N HIS A 203 -11.90 5.33 7.63
CA HIS A 203 -11.89 5.94 6.31
C HIS A 203 -12.06 7.46 6.43
N ALA A 204 -11.95 8.18 5.32
CA ALA A 204 -12.21 9.62 5.24
C ALA A 204 -11.50 10.41 6.37
N GLY A 205 -10.19 10.21 6.50
CA GLY A 205 -9.35 10.95 7.44
C GLY A 205 -9.36 10.47 8.89
N ARG A 206 -10.15 9.43 9.24
CA ARG A 206 -10.24 8.92 10.62
C ARG A 206 -9.09 8.01 11.05
N VAL A 207 -8.23 7.58 10.13
CA VAL A 207 -7.04 6.79 10.49
C VAL A 207 -6.07 7.68 11.25
N LYS A 208 -5.74 7.30 12.49
CA LYS A 208 -4.92 8.09 13.39
C LYS A 208 -3.45 8.12 13.00
N ASP A 209 -2.78 9.28 13.17
CA ASP A 209 -1.34 9.38 12.95
C ASP A 209 -0.59 8.42 13.88
N PRO A 210 0.34 7.59 13.35
CA PRO A 210 1.01 6.59 14.16
C PRO A 210 2.03 7.17 15.14
N PHE A 211 2.47 8.42 14.96
CA PHE A 211 3.52 9.04 15.77
C PHE A 211 2.96 9.95 16.86
N ASP A 212 1.88 10.65 16.55
CA ASP A 212 1.44 11.79 17.34
C ASP A 212 0.03 11.57 17.93
N ASP A 213 -0.77 10.63 17.40
CA ASP A 213 -2.13 10.37 17.92
C ASP A 213 -2.24 8.98 18.59
N PHE A 214 -2.29 9.01 19.91
CA PHE A 214 -2.47 7.85 20.77
C PHE A 214 -3.87 7.79 21.42
N SER A 215 -4.84 8.56 20.93
CA SER A 215 -6.20 8.59 21.49
C SER A 215 -7.00 7.30 21.23
N GLY A 216 -6.42 6.35 20.50
CA GLY A 216 -7.00 5.03 20.25
C GLY A 216 -6.33 4.28 19.10
N PRO A 217 -6.85 3.09 18.76
CA PRO A 217 -6.36 2.28 17.64
C PRO A 217 -6.47 3.00 16.30
N GLN A 218 -5.62 2.63 15.35
CA GLN A 218 -5.67 3.18 13.99
C GLN A 218 -6.87 2.65 13.20
N ASN A 219 -7.26 1.41 13.43
CA ASN A 219 -8.27 0.69 12.66
C ASN A 219 -8.04 0.85 11.15
N ILE A 220 -6.80 0.61 10.70
CA ILE A 220 -6.47 0.57 9.27
C ILE A 220 -7.16 -0.64 8.65
N GLY A 221 -7.78 -0.42 7.50
CA GLY A 221 -8.35 -1.49 6.70
C GLY A 221 -7.39 -1.93 5.59
N HIS A 222 -7.48 -3.20 5.21
CA HIS A 222 -6.72 -3.78 4.11
C HIS A 222 -7.62 -4.66 3.25
N LEU A 223 -7.36 -4.68 1.94
CA LEU A 223 -7.99 -5.62 1.03
C LEU A 223 -6.92 -6.38 0.25
N PHE A 224 -6.98 -7.71 0.33
CA PHE A 224 -6.13 -8.62 -0.42
C PHE A 224 -6.98 -9.38 -1.43
N ILE A 225 -6.60 -9.35 -2.71
CA ILE A 225 -7.23 -10.12 -3.78
C ILE A 225 -6.14 -10.93 -4.45
N THR A 226 -6.29 -12.24 -4.50
CA THR A 226 -5.30 -13.15 -5.05
C THR A 226 -5.99 -14.17 -5.96
N PHE A 227 -5.42 -14.44 -7.13
CA PHE A 227 -6.04 -15.37 -8.09
C PHE A 227 -5.01 -16.18 -8.89
N LYS A 228 -5.44 -17.33 -9.41
CA LYS A 228 -4.60 -18.21 -10.21
C LYS A 228 -4.25 -17.58 -11.54
N THR A 229 -3.01 -17.77 -12.02
CA THR A 229 -2.56 -17.31 -13.33
C THR A 229 -3.25 -18.03 -14.50
N ASN A 230 -3.71 -19.24 -14.27
CA ASN A 230 -4.29 -20.10 -15.31
C ASN A 230 -5.83 -20.15 -15.31
N LEU A 231 -6.50 -19.13 -14.74
CA LEU A 231 -7.96 -19.06 -14.73
C LEU A 231 -8.55 -18.99 -16.14
N PHE A 232 -7.93 -18.23 -17.01
CA PHE A 232 -8.47 -17.95 -18.35
C PHE A 232 -7.58 -18.52 -19.47
N VAL A 233 -6.27 -18.66 -19.24
CA VAL A 233 -5.30 -19.12 -20.23
C VAL A 233 -4.30 -20.08 -19.61
N LYS A 234 -4.00 -21.20 -20.29
CA LYS A 234 -3.03 -22.19 -19.81
C LYS A 234 -1.56 -21.69 -19.95
N ASN A 235 -1.29 -20.83 -20.91
CA ASN A 235 0.06 -20.35 -21.27
C ASN A 235 0.42 -18.98 -20.70
N TYR A 236 -0.08 -18.63 -19.51
CA TYR A 236 0.16 -17.34 -18.86
C TYR A 236 1.67 -16.96 -18.82
N ASN A 237 2.52 -17.88 -18.38
CA ASN A 237 3.96 -17.61 -18.24
C ASN A 237 4.63 -17.29 -19.58
N THR A 238 4.23 -17.92 -20.66
CA THR A 238 4.73 -17.63 -22.00
C THR A 238 4.30 -16.22 -22.45
N ARG A 239 3.04 -15.87 -22.21
CA ARG A 239 2.46 -14.57 -22.58
C ARG A 239 3.12 -13.42 -21.81
N ILE A 240 3.32 -13.55 -20.50
CA ILE A 240 3.95 -12.49 -19.71
C ILE A 240 5.44 -12.32 -20.06
N LYS A 241 6.16 -13.41 -20.34
CA LYS A 241 7.54 -13.33 -20.86
C LYS A 241 7.60 -12.59 -22.19
N ASP A 242 6.69 -12.88 -23.11
CA ASP A 242 6.64 -12.19 -24.40
C ASP A 242 6.32 -10.70 -24.24
N ASN A 243 5.36 -10.36 -23.37
CA ASN A 243 5.03 -8.97 -23.03
C ASN A 243 6.25 -8.20 -22.51
N ILE A 244 6.94 -8.74 -21.50
CA ILE A 244 8.15 -8.14 -20.92
C ILE A 244 9.24 -7.99 -21.98
N ARG A 245 9.46 -9.03 -22.80
CA ARG A 245 10.46 -9.03 -23.88
C ARG A 245 10.19 -7.90 -24.88
N LYS A 246 8.94 -7.73 -25.31
CA LYS A 246 8.54 -6.67 -26.25
C LYS A 246 8.81 -5.28 -25.69
N ILE A 247 8.42 -5.05 -24.43
CA ILE A 247 8.66 -3.76 -23.74
C ILE A 247 10.17 -3.47 -23.65
N LYS A 248 10.98 -4.46 -23.25
CA LYS A 248 12.43 -4.28 -23.10
C LYS A 248 13.17 -4.07 -24.41
N LYS A 249 12.60 -4.49 -25.54
CA LYS A 249 13.16 -4.30 -26.88
C LYS A 249 12.83 -2.94 -27.51
N LEU A 250 11.97 -2.12 -26.88
CA LEU A 250 11.64 -0.81 -27.43
C LEU A 250 12.89 0.10 -27.53
N PRO A 251 12.92 1.01 -28.48
CA PRO A 251 13.95 2.05 -28.54
C PRO A 251 14.03 2.81 -27.23
N LYS A 252 15.24 3.07 -26.76
CA LYS A 252 15.48 3.72 -25.47
C LYS A 252 15.75 5.21 -25.66
N VAL A 253 15.27 6.03 -24.74
CA VAL A 253 15.63 7.43 -24.64
C VAL A 253 17.14 7.53 -24.35
N LYS A 254 17.80 8.55 -24.91
CA LYS A 254 19.24 8.81 -24.70
C LYS A 254 19.57 8.81 -23.20
N GLY A 255 20.61 8.07 -22.82
CA GLY A 255 21.04 7.93 -21.42
C GLY A 255 20.37 6.79 -20.64
N ILE A 256 19.33 6.16 -21.15
CA ILE A 256 18.68 5.01 -20.52
C ILE A 256 19.38 3.71 -20.95
N LYS A 257 19.97 3.02 -19.98
CA LYS A 257 20.67 1.74 -20.22
C LYS A 257 19.71 0.59 -20.48
N GLU A 258 18.65 0.50 -19.68
CA GLU A 258 17.67 -0.60 -19.74
C GLU A 258 16.26 -0.09 -19.39
N ILE A 259 15.24 -0.62 -20.11
CA ILE A 259 13.83 -0.44 -19.73
C ILE A 259 13.52 -1.51 -18.69
N MET A 260 13.26 -1.06 -17.44
CA MET A 260 12.99 -1.94 -16.32
C MET A 260 11.50 -2.03 -16.02
N TYR A 261 11.06 -3.18 -15.55
CA TYR A 261 9.72 -3.35 -14.99
C TYR A 261 9.74 -3.27 -13.46
N PRO A 262 8.60 -2.91 -12.82
CA PRO A 262 8.49 -2.83 -11.36
C PRO A 262 8.92 -4.13 -10.67
N GLY A 263 9.76 -4.00 -9.65
CA GLY A 263 10.35 -5.13 -8.91
C GLY A 263 11.76 -5.51 -9.36
N GLN A 264 12.17 -5.20 -10.58
CA GLN A 264 13.49 -5.56 -11.12
C GLN A 264 14.66 -4.97 -10.31
N ASN A 265 14.51 -3.77 -9.76
CA ASN A 265 15.56 -3.10 -8.95
C ASN A 265 15.80 -3.71 -7.57
N LYS A 266 15.01 -4.71 -7.16
CA LYS A 266 15.16 -5.38 -5.87
C LYS A 266 16.05 -6.63 -5.95
N TYR A 267 16.37 -7.06 -7.14
CA TYR A 267 17.14 -8.25 -7.48
C TYR A 267 18.27 -7.88 -8.44
#